data_ea074d6eb04a3e703343f09933291a0d
#
_entry.id   ea074d6eb04a3e703343f09933291a0d
#
_cell.length_a   1.000
_cell.length_b   1.000
_cell.length_c   1.000
_cell.angle_alpha   90.00
_cell.angle_beta   90.00
_cell.angle_gamma   90.00
#
_symmetry.space_group_name_H-M   'P 1'
#
loop_
_entity.id
_entity.type
_entity.pdbx_description
1 polymer ?
#
loop_
_entity_poly.entity_id
_entity_poly.type
_entity_poly.pdbx_seq_one_letter_code
_entity_poly.pdbx_strand_id
1 'polypeptide(L)'
;MKKDNIISSESTLTSIKKGIQLPSKKTIDAFCEKYDVSRAWLYTGEGLFAKTPSGQIEPSEKDIRDALKNARMQSDSTISKVAPYLQDILVKVKYVPIDAAASFVESLYNTAYEIDSYGVMPEEGEVLDDSYMVFQVRGDSMEPTIPDGAKILARKIEEGLWESASGVVSIVYGKTLSVKRILKNSLFLDNVLTLKADNPKHGQLDVERREIRGMWQALRIISQKII
;
A
#
# COMPACT_ATOMS: atom_id res chain seq x y z
N MET A 1 -17.39 -23.39 15.25
CA MET A 1 -18.22 -24.22 14.35
C MET A 1 -19.01 -25.30 15.10
N LYS A 2 -18.44 -26.14 15.96
CA LYS A 2 -19.19 -27.14 16.75
C LYS A 2 -20.02 -26.48 17.85
N LYS A 3 -19.46 -25.50 18.58
CA LYS A 3 -20.19 -24.72 19.60
C LYS A 3 -21.40 -23.95 19.04
N ASP A 4 -21.46 -23.77 17.74
CA ASP A 4 -22.45 -22.96 17.05
C ASP A 4 -23.46 -23.81 16.27
N ASN A 5 -23.49 -25.12 16.44
CA ASN A 5 -24.36 -26.09 15.75
C ASN A 5 -24.30 -26.10 14.21
N ILE A 6 -23.25 -25.54 13.61
CA ILE A 6 -23.06 -25.55 12.15
C ILE A 6 -22.55 -26.91 11.65
N ILE A 7 -21.75 -27.61 12.46
CA ILE A 7 -21.28 -28.97 12.18
C ILE A 7 -21.63 -29.88 13.37
N SER A 8 -22.44 -30.87 13.12
CA SER A 8 -22.96 -31.76 14.13
C SER A 8 -21.97 -32.83 14.65
N SER A 9 -20.90 -33.12 13.89
CA SER A 9 -19.93 -34.18 14.21
C SER A 9 -18.49 -33.63 14.32
N GLU A 10 -17.77 -34.09 15.34
CA GLU A 10 -16.35 -33.74 15.57
C GLU A 10 -15.42 -34.40 14.55
N SER A 11 -15.79 -35.61 14.11
CA SER A 11 -15.07 -36.33 13.05
C SER A 11 -15.16 -35.58 11.71
N THR A 12 -16.33 -35.05 11.37
CA THR A 12 -16.52 -34.23 10.17
C THR A 12 -15.70 -32.94 10.23
N LEU A 13 -15.69 -32.26 11.38
CA LEU A 13 -14.88 -31.04 11.56
C LEU A 13 -13.38 -31.35 11.40
N THR A 14 -12.92 -32.46 11.96
CA THR A 14 -11.52 -32.90 11.87
C THR A 14 -11.13 -33.25 10.42
N SER A 15 -12.03 -33.94 9.70
CA SER A 15 -11.80 -34.28 8.29
C SER A 15 -11.74 -33.03 7.39
N ILE A 16 -12.59 -32.04 7.63
CA ILE A 16 -12.57 -30.75 6.93
C ILE A 16 -11.25 -30.00 7.23
N LYS A 17 -10.85 -29.91 8.51
CA LYS A 17 -9.60 -29.26 8.91
C LYS A 17 -8.34 -29.88 8.31
N LYS A 18 -8.37 -31.19 8.09
CA LYS A 18 -7.27 -31.96 7.45
C LYS A 18 -7.32 -31.93 5.91
N GLY A 19 -8.30 -31.26 5.30
CA GLY A 19 -8.50 -31.23 3.86
C GLY A 19 -8.96 -32.56 3.25
N ILE A 20 -9.36 -33.55 4.07
CA ILE A 20 -9.80 -34.87 3.62
C ILE A 20 -11.21 -34.82 3.04
N GLN A 21 -12.02 -33.89 3.52
CA GLN A 21 -13.41 -33.73 3.10
C GLN A 21 -13.76 -32.25 2.96
N LEU A 22 -14.43 -31.89 1.88
CA LEU A 22 -14.98 -30.54 1.71
C LEU A 22 -16.27 -30.39 2.54
N PRO A 23 -16.53 -29.20 3.11
CA PRO A 23 -17.78 -28.93 3.80
C PRO A 23 -18.95 -29.02 2.83
N SER A 24 -20.10 -29.55 3.29
CA SER A 24 -21.31 -29.60 2.48
C SER A 24 -21.83 -28.19 2.18
N LYS A 25 -22.57 -28.05 1.06
CA LYS A 25 -23.22 -26.79 0.70
C LYS A 25 -24.03 -26.23 1.87
N LYS A 26 -24.82 -27.08 2.56
CA LYS A 26 -25.60 -26.70 3.73
C LYS A 26 -24.74 -26.16 4.89
N THR A 27 -23.57 -26.75 5.10
CA THR A 27 -22.62 -26.30 6.13
C THR A 27 -22.03 -24.92 5.76
N ILE A 28 -21.68 -24.74 4.49
CA ILE A 28 -21.16 -23.46 3.99
C ILE A 28 -22.22 -22.37 4.09
N ASP A 29 -23.46 -22.68 3.67
CA ASP A 29 -24.56 -21.73 3.73
C ASP A 29 -24.85 -21.27 5.16
N ALA A 30 -24.92 -22.21 6.12
CA ALA A 30 -25.12 -21.91 7.53
C ALA A 30 -23.96 -21.11 8.14
N PHE A 31 -22.72 -21.34 7.67
CA PHE A 31 -21.55 -20.56 8.08
C PHE A 31 -21.62 -19.13 7.56
N CYS A 32 -21.90 -18.96 6.27
CA CYS A 32 -22.02 -17.65 5.64
C CYS A 32 -23.13 -16.81 6.25
N GLU A 33 -24.25 -17.44 6.61
CA GLU A 33 -25.38 -16.76 7.25
C GLU A 33 -25.07 -16.32 8.68
N LYS A 34 -24.40 -17.18 9.45
CA LYS A 34 -24.11 -16.92 10.87
C LYS A 34 -23.00 -15.90 11.07
N TYR A 35 -21.98 -15.91 10.23
CA TYR A 35 -20.81 -15.04 10.36
C TYR A 35 -20.80 -13.89 9.35
N ASP A 36 -21.91 -13.72 8.64
CA ASP A 36 -22.09 -12.65 7.64
C ASP A 36 -21.00 -12.61 6.55
N VAL A 37 -20.57 -13.79 6.10
CA VAL A 37 -19.51 -13.97 5.11
C VAL A 37 -20.11 -14.17 3.72
N SER A 38 -19.52 -13.55 2.71
CA SER A 38 -19.91 -13.73 1.30
C SER A 38 -19.68 -15.16 0.83
N ARG A 39 -20.72 -15.77 0.22
CA ARG A 39 -20.60 -17.12 -0.38
C ARG A 39 -19.65 -17.14 -1.57
N ALA A 40 -19.70 -16.09 -2.40
CA ALA A 40 -18.83 -15.97 -3.56
C ALA A 40 -17.37 -15.99 -3.12
N TRP A 41 -17.02 -15.17 -2.13
CA TRP A 41 -15.67 -15.16 -1.57
C TRP A 41 -15.23 -16.53 -1.02
N LEU A 42 -16.12 -17.19 -0.27
CA LEU A 42 -15.76 -18.49 0.33
C LEU A 42 -15.53 -19.61 -0.70
N TYR A 43 -16.16 -19.53 -1.89
CA TYR A 43 -16.02 -20.52 -2.96
C TYR A 43 -14.90 -20.20 -3.95
N THR A 44 -14.68 -18.91 -4.23
CA THR A 44 -13.78 -18.47 -5.31
C THR A 44 -12.50 -17.81 -4.80
N GLY A 45 -12.51 -17.36 -3.53
CA GLY A 45 -11.45 -16.50 -2.99
C GLY A 45 -11.52 -15.07 -3.52
N GLU A 46 -12.50 -14.74 -4.38
CA GLU A 46 -12.66 -13.45 -5.03
C GLU A 46 -13.86 -12.68 -4.48
N GLY A 47 -13.76 -11.34 -4.43
CA GLY A 47 -14.79 -10.46 -3.92
C GLY A 47 -14.63 -10.10 -2.43
N LEU A 48 -15.66 -9.51 -1.83
CA LEU A 48 -15.66 -9.07 -0.44
C LEU A 48 -15.86 -10.24 0.53
N PHE A 49 -15.07 -10.28 1.61
CA PHE A 49 -15.15 -11.29 2.66
C PHE A 49 -16.50 -11.25 3.41
N ALA A 50 -16.93 -10.07 3.82
CA ALA A 50 -18.19 -9.89 4.57
C ALA A 50 -19.37 -9.58 3.63
N LYS A 51 -20.57 -10.05 3.99
CA LYS A 51 -21.81 -9.57 3.37
C LYS A 51 -22.04 -8.11 3.76
N THR A 52 -22.47 -7.32 2.80
CA THR A 52 -22.91 -5.95 3.08
C THR A 52 -24.10 -5.91 4.02
N PRO A 53 -24.20 -4.92 4.94
CA PRO A 53 -25.35 -4.79 5.83
C PRO A 53 -26.65 -4.65 5.02
N SER A 54 -27.58 -5.56 5.30
CA SER A 54 -28.99 -5.60 4.89
C SER A 54 -29.37 -4.97 3.54
N GLY A 55 -29.54 -5.82 2.54
CA GLY A 55 -30.48 -5.57 1.43
C GLY A 55 -29.90 -4.95 0.16
N GLN A 56 -28.61 -4.66 0.09
CA GLN A 56 -27.98 -4.24 -1.15
C GLN A 56 -27.38 -5.45 -1.88
N ILE A 57 -27.73 -5.58 -3.15
CA ILE A 57 -27.11 -6.56 -4.06
C ILE A 57 -25.62 -6.22 -4.14
N GLU A 58 -24.75 -7.18 -3.81
CA GLU A 58 -23.30 -7.00 -4.00
C GLU A 58 -23.05 -6.62 -5.47
N PRO A 59 -22.40 -5.48 -5.73
CA PRO A 59 -22.09 -5.11 -7.11
C PRO A 59 -21.17 -6.17 -7.71
N SER A 60 -21.48 -6.63 -8.92
CA SER A 60 -20.59 -7.56 -9.62
C SER A 60 -19.24 -6.88 -9.93
N GLU A 61 -18.21 -7.68 -10.14
CA GLU A 61 -16.89 -7.16 -10.59
C GLU A 61 -17.02 -6.26 -11.83
N LYS A 62 -17.99 -6.56 -12.69
CA LYS A 62 -18.32 -5.77 -13.87
C LYS A 62 -18.88 -4.41 -13.46
N ASP A 63 -19.79 -4.38 -12.46
CA ASP A 63 -20.40 -3.13 -11.98
C ASP A 63 -19.37 -2.22 -11.32
N ILE A 64 -18.41 -2.79 -10.56
CA ILE A 64 -17.29 -2.06 -9.94
C ILE A 64 -16.35 -1.53 -11.04
N ARG A 65 -16.03 -2.32 -12.04
CA ARG A 65 -15.16 -1.93 -13.16
C ARG A 65 -15.80 -0.85 -14.04
N ASP A 66 -17.10 -0.98 -14.30
CA ASP A 66 -17.88 0.00 -15.07
C ASP A 66 -18.08 1.29 -14.26
N ALA A 67 -18.28 1.19 -12.94
CA ALA A 67 -18.34 2.35 -12.04
C ALA A 67 -17.00 3.09 -11.98
N LEU A 68 -15.87 2.38 -11.93
CA LEU A 68 -14.52 2.98 -11.96
C LEU A 68 -14.21 3.63 -13.33
N LYS A 69 -14.68 3.06 -14.44
CA LYS A 69 -14.57 3.69 -15.75
C LYS A 69 -15.44 4.95 -15.85
N ASN A 70 -16.66 4.91 -15.31
CA ASN A 70 -17.60 6.02 -15.33
C ASN A 70 -17.22 7.14 -14.34
N ALA A 71 -16.59 6.80 -13.21
CA ALA A 71 -16.04 7.77 -12.24
C ALA A 71 -14.91 8.62 -12.85
N ARG A 72 -14.22 8.12 -13.87
CA ARG A 72 -13.26 8.91 -14.66
C ARG A 72 -13.92 9.93 -15.58
N MET A 73 -15.23 9.83 -15.82
CA MET A 73 -15.95 10.67 -16.78
C MET A 73 -17.04 11.58 -16.17
N GLN A 74 -17.48 11.36 -14.93
CA GLN A 74 -18.54 12.15 -14.30
C GLN A 74 -18.30 12.37 -12.80
N SER A 75 -18.52 13.62 -12.38
CA SER A 75 -18.33 14.15 -11.03
C SER A 75 -19.19 13.49 -9.93
N ASP A 76 -18.62 13.44 -8.73
CA ASP A 76 -19.19 13.36 -7.37
C ASP A 76 -20.28 12.31 -7.01
N SER A 77 -21.32 12.06 -7.81
CA SER A 77 -22.44 11.21 -7.38
C SER A 77 -22.15 9.70 -7.44
N THR A 78 -21.23 9.27 -8.30
CA THR A 78 -20.85 7.85 -8.44
C THR A 78 -19.79 7.44 -7.42
N ILE A 79 -18.90 8.37 -7.07
CA ILE A 79 -17.86 8.18 -6.05
C ILE A 79 -18.51 7.89 -4.69
N SER A 80 -19.59 8.58 -4.33
CA SER A 80 -20.29 8.37 -3.05
C SER A 80 -20.95 6.99 -2.93
N LYS A 81 -21.25 6.30 -4.03
CA LYS A 81 -21.85 4.95 -4.03
C LYS A 81 -20.80 3.84 -3.92
N VAL A 82 -19.60 4.07 -4.43
CA VAL A 82 -18.48 3.11 -4.41
C VAL A 82 -17.54 3.36 -3.22
N ALA A 83 -17.54 4.59 -2.68
CA ALA A 83 -16.69 4.99 -1.57
C ALA A 83 -16.76 4.06 -0.32
N PRO A 84 -17.94 3.56 0.12
CA PRO A 84 -17.99 2.66 1.26
C PRO A 84 -17.20 1.36 1.03
N TYR A 85 -17.27 0.79 -0.17
CA TYR A 85 -16.58 -0.47 -0.51
C TYR A 85 -15.08 -0.30 -0.68
N LEU A 86 -14.65 0.87 -1.16
CA LEU A 86 -13.22 1.19 -1.28
C LEU A 86 -12.58 1.48 0.07
N GLN A 87 -13.32 2.00 1.04
CA GLN A 87 -12.80 2.29 2.37
C GLN A 87 -12.37 1.02 3.13
N ASP A 88 -13.05 -0.11 2.88
CA ASP A 88 -12.73 -1.40 3.53
C ASP A 88 -11.52 -2.11 2.90
N ILE A 89 -11.14 -1.72 1.67
CA ILE A 89 -10.04 -2.34 0.92
C ILE A 89 -8.77 -1.50 1.00
N LEU A 90 -8.91 -0.17 1.19
CA LEU A 90 -7.79 0.76 1.19
C LEU A 90 -7.23 0.95 2.60
N VAL A 91 -5.95 0.68 2.77
CA VAL A 91 -5.22 1.03 3.98
C VAL A 91 -4.76 2.48 3.90
N LYS A 92 -5.03 3.26 4.95
CA LYS A 92 -4.54 4.64 5.06
C LYS A 92 -3.06 4.63 5.40
N VAL A 93 -2.24 5.11 4.49
CA VAL A 93 -0.79 5.24 4.64
C VAL A 93 -0.43 6.72 4.70
N LYS A 94 0.53 7.10 5.52
CA LYS A 94 1.06 8.46 5.61
C LYS A 94 1.51 8.95 4.23
N TYR A 95 1.15 10.18 3.86
CA TYR A 95 1.39 10.73 2.54
C TYR A 95 2.10 12.08 2.58
N VAL A 96 3.16 12.18 1.80
CA VAL A 96 3.94 13.41 1.62
C VAL A 96 3.71 13.93 0.19
N PRO A 97 2.82 14.90 -0.01
CA PRO A 97 2.64 15.56 -1.30
C PRO A 97 3.83 16.48 -1.62
N ILE A 98 3.92 16.92 -2.88
CA ILE A 98 5.04 17.74 -3.38
C ILE A 98 5.19 19.04 -2.59
N ASP A 99 4.09 19.70 -2.31
CA ASP A 99 4.05 20.98 -1.60
C ASP A 99 4.34 20.87 -0.10
N ALA A 100 4.13 19.70 0.48
CA ALA A 100 4.43 19.44 1.88
C ALA A 100 5.85 18.90 2.15
N ALA A 101 6.68 18.72 1.13
CA ALA A 101 8.01 18.13 1.28
C ALA A 101 8.91 18.90 2.28
N ALA A 102 8.87 20.23 2.26
CA ALA A 102 9.65 21.06 3.20
C ALA A 102 9.15 20.90 4.64
N SER A 103 7.83 20.97 4.85
CA SER A 103 7.21 20.76 6.17
C SER A 103 7.44 19.36 6.70
N PHE A 104 7.42 18.35 5.83
CA PHE A 104 7.77 16.97 6.19
C PHE A 104 9.22 16.87 6.70
N VAL A 105 10.18 17.49 6.00
CA VAL A 105 11.58 17.51 6.44
C VAL A 105 11.71 18.18 7.81
N GLU A 106 10.99 19.26 8.05
CA GLU A 106 10.96 19.94 9.35
C GLU A 106 10.30 19.07 10.42
N SER A 107 9.27 18.29 10.09
CA SER A 107 8.56 17.41 11.03
C SER A 107 9.44 16.27 11.57
N LEU A 108 10.47 15.86 10.85
CA LEU A 108 11.44 14.89 11.36
C LEU A 108 12.24 15.43 12.56
N TYR A 109 12.23 16.73 12.76
CA TYR A 109 12.83 17.40 13.92
C TYR A 109 11.80 17.80 14.98
N ASN A 110 10.51 17.84 14.62
CA ASN A 110 9.46 18.39 15.48
C ASN A 110 8.16 17.60 15.30
N THR A 111 7.68 16.94 16.35
CA THR A 111 6.57 15.97 16.31
C THR A 111 5.17 16.56 16.09
N ALA A 112 5.05 17.87 15.86
CA ALA A 112 3.77 18.59 15.81
C ALA A 112 3.11 18.66 14.43
N TYR A 113 3.66 18.02 13.38
CA TYR A 113 3.11 18.08 12.03
C TYR A 113 2.19 16.89 11.74
N GLU A 114 0.94 17.17 11.42
CA GLU A 114 0.00 16.18 10.91
C GLU A 114 0.35 15.87 9.45
N ILE A 115 0.68 14.61 9.19
CA ILE A 115 0.97 14.11 7.84
C ILE A 115 -0.34 13.63 7.23
N ASP A 116 -0.65 14.06 6.01
CA ASP A 116 -1.79 13.59 5.24
C ASP A 116 -1.80 12.07 5.09
N SER A 117 -2.93 11.50 4.74
CA SER A 117 -3.06 10.07 4.45
C SER A 117 -3.49 9.83 3.01
N TYR A 118 -2.98 8.75 2.42
CA TYR A 118 -3.35 8.26 1.10
C TYR A 118 -3.86 6.82 1.20
N GLY A 119 -4.98 6.53 0.53
CA GLY A 119 -5.52 5.18 0.46
C GLY A 119 -4.70 4.31 -0.50
N VAL A 120 -4.07 3.27 0.01
CA VAL A 120 -3.27 2.31 -0.75
C VAL A 120 -3.95 0.95 -0.72
N MET A 121 -4.13 0.35 -1.89
CA MET A 121 -4.56 -1.04 -1.99
C MET A 121 -3.35 -1.95 -1.74
N PRO A 122 -3.38 -2.80 -0.70
CA PRO A 122 -2.33 -3.76 -0.47
C PRO A 122 -2.24 -4.78 -1.62
N GLU A 123 -1.04 -5.26 -1.92
CA GLU A 123 -0.86 -6.44 -2.76
C GLU A 123 -1.08 -7.73 -1.95
N GLU A 124 -1.21 -8.87 -2.64
CA GLU A 124 -1.44 -10.15 -1.98
C GLU A 124 -0.31 -10.46 -0.98
N GLY A 125 -0.70 -10.67 0.28
CA GLY A 125 0.24 -10.90 1.38
C GLY A 125 0.97 -9.67 1.91
N GLU A 126 0.69 -8.46 1.39
CA GLU A 126 1.27 -7.21 1.87
C GLU A 126 0.51 -6.69 3.09
N VAL A 127 1.23 -6.45 4.18
CA VAL A 127 0.69 -5.81 5.40
C VAL A 127 1.29 -4.42 5.52
N LEU A 128 0.47 -3.40 5.26
CA LEU A 128 0.88 -2.00 5.36
C LEU A 128 0.74 -1.52 6.79
N ASP A 129 1.86 -1.28 7.45
CA ASP A 129 1.97 -0.77 8.82
C ASP A 129 2.50 0.68 8.84
N ASP A 130 2.78 1.22 10.04
CA ASP A 130 3.28 2.58 10.23
C ASP A 130 4.68 2.84 9.63
N SER A 131 5.40 1.81 9.20
CA SER A 131 6.69 1.95 8.51
C SER A 131 6.54 2.37 7.05
N TYR A 132 5.32 2.25 6.49
CA TYR A 132 5.05 2.62 5.11
C TYR A 132 4.68 4.09 4.97
N MET A 133 5.11 4.68 3.88
CA MET A 133 4.79 6.04 3.48
C MET A 133 4.60 6.14 1.98
N VAL A 134 3.75 7.07 1.55
CA VAL A 134 3.58 7.44 0.16
C VAL A 134 4.27 8.77 -0.08
N PHE A 135 5.16 8.82 -1.06
CA PHE A 135 5.82 10.06 -1.48
C PHE A 135 5.39 10.43 -2.89
N GLN A 136 5.06 11.70 -3.11
CA GLN A 136 4.86 12.21 -4.45
C GLN A 136 6.21 12.70 -5.02
N VAL A 137 6.58 12.16 -6.18
CA VAL A 137 7.84 12.48 -6.84
C VAL A 137 7.70 13.77 -7.64
N ARG A 138 8.72 14.63 -7.58
CA ARG A 138 8.80 15.88 -8.33
C ARG A 138 9.99 15.87 -9.27
N GLY A 139 9.74 16.31 -10.50
CA GLY A 139 10.77 16.47 -11.53
C GLY A 139 11.11 15.17 -12.26
N ASP A 140 11.94 15.30 -13.28
CA ASP A 140 12.28 14.26 -14.25
C ASP A 140 13.53 13.46 -13.88
N SER A 141 14.14 13.71 -12.72
CA SER A 141 15.45 13.11 -12.37
C SER A 141 15.41 11.58 -12.27
N MET A 142 14.26 10.99 -12.06
CA MET A 142 14.08 9.53 -11.98
C MET A 142 13.42 8.93 -13.23
N GLU A 143 13.20 9.72 -14.27
CA GLU A 143 12.70 9.20 -15.54
C GLU A 143 13.79 8.36 -16.27
N PRO A 144 13.41 7.32 -17.01
CA PRO A 144 12.03 6.85 -17.25
C PRO A 144 11.48 5.95 -16.13
N THR A 145 12.25 5.63 -15.09
CA THR A 145 11.86 4.67 -14.04
C THR A 145 10.65 5.17 -13.24
N ILE A 146 10.68 6.43 -12.84
CA ILE A 146 9.60 7.07 -12.07
C ILE A 146 9.26 8.41 -12.71
N PRO A 147 8.07 8.55 -13.32
CA PRO A 147 7.64 9.80 -13.96
C PRO A 147 7.41 10.93 -12.95
N ASP A 148 7.50 12.17 -13.43
CA ASP A 148 7.11 13.35 -12.64
C ASP A 148 5.65 13.25 -12.16
N GLY A 149 5.41 13.64 -10.92
CA GLY A 149 4.09 13.59 -10.28
C GLY A 149 3.63 12.19 -9.85
N ALA A 150 4.40 11.14 -10.13
CA ALA A 150 4.09 9.79 -9.67
C ALA A 150 4.05 9.71 -8.14
N LYS A 151 3.19 8.84 -7.61
CA LYS A 151 3.17 8.49 -6.19
C LYS A 151 3.79 7.12 -6.01
N ILE A 152 4.77 7.03 -5.13
CA ILE A 152 5.47 5.79 -4.79
C ILE A 152 5.15 5.37 -3.38
N LEU A 153 4.91 4.07 -3.19
CA LEU A 153 4.88 3.45 -1.88
C LEU A 153 6.31 3.12 -1.47
N ALA A 154 6.68 3.49 -0.26
CA ALA A 154 8.01 3.24 0.28
C ALA A 154 7.93 2.80 1.73
N ARG A 155 8.89 1.98 2.17
CA ARG A 155 9.00 1.46 3.53
C ARG A 155 10.23 2.03 4.21
N LYS A 156 10.07 2.50 5.44
CA LYS A 156 11.15 3.05 6.26
C LYS A 156 12.28 2.02 6.44
N ILE A 157 13.50 2.47 6.25
CA ILE A 157 14.70 1.71 6.59
C ILE A 157 15.22 2.27 7.92
N GLU A 158 15.28 1.42 8.94
CA GLU A 158 15.80 1.82 10.24
C GLU A 158 17.28 2.24 10.13
N GLU A 159 17.71 3.18 10.96
CA GLU A 159 19.05 3.78 10.87
C GLU A 159 20.18 2.73 10.91
N GLY A 160 20.02 1.69 11.75
CA GLY A 160 20.97 0.59 11.85
C GLY A 160 21.03 -0.32 10.60
N LEU A 161 20.14 -0.14 9.63
CA LEU A 161 20.09 -0.91 8.40
C LEU A 161 20.46 -0.09 7.14
N TRP A 162 20.79 1.19 7.29
CA TRP A 162 21.14 2.04 6.14
C TRP A 162 22.35 1.53 5.35
N GLU A 163 23.29 0.86 6.02
CA GLU A 163 24.48 0.27 5.40
C GLU A 163 24.18 -0.86 4.42
N SER A 164 23.01 -1.52 4.59
CA SER A 164 22.53 -2.57 3.69
C SER A 164 21.56 -2.06 2.63
N ALA A 165 21.18 -0.78 2.66
CA ALA A 165 20.24 -0.20 1.72
C ALA A 165 20.77 -0.22 0.29
N SER A 166 19.88 -0.49 -0.67
CA SER A 166 20.18 -0.55 -2.10
C SER A 166 18.95 -0.16 -2.93
N GLY A 167 19.13 -0.03 -4.25
CA GLY A 167 18.02 0.28 -5.15
C GLY A 167 17.56 1.73 -5.08
N VAL A 168 16.27 1.99 -5.28
CA VAL A 168 15.69 3.35 -5.25
C VAL A 168 15.19 3.65 -3.85
N VAL A 169 15.52 4.83 -3.35
CA VAL A 169 15.12 5.29 -2.01
C VAL A 169 14.54 6.69 -2.06
N SER A 170 13.53 6.94 -1.20
CA SER A 170 13.19 8.28 -0.76
C SER A 170 14.09 8.59 0.43
N ILE A 171 14.83 9.69 0.36
CA ILE A 171 15.81 10.03 1.39
C ILE A 171 15.69 11.49 1.77
N VAL A 172 15.80 11.75 3.08
CA VAL A 172 15.96 13.10 3.63
C VAL A 172 17.39 13.28 4.10
N TYR A 173 18.08 14.25 3.52
CA TYR A 173 19.40 14.67 3.93
C TYR A 173 19.47 16.20 4.02
N GLY A 174 20.14 16.72 5.04
CA GLY A 174 20.08 18.14 5.36
C GLY A 174 18.62 18.62 5.48
N LYS A 175 18.21 19.53 4.58
CA LYS A 175 16.84 20.04 4.46
C LYS A 175 16.13 19.60 3.16
N THR A 176 16.62 18.55 2.53
CA THR A 176 16.15 18.10 1.22
C THR A 176 15.51 16.73 1.31
N LEU A 177 14.29 16.58 0.79
CA LEU A 177 13.67 15.29 0.46
C LEU A 177 13.92 15.02 -1.03
N SER A 178 14.44 13.85 -1.35
CA SER A 178 14.73 13.45 -2.72
C SER A 178 14.47 11.97 -2.94
N VAL A 179 14.13 11.60 -4.19
CA VAL A 179 14.07 10.21 -4.63
C VAL A 179 15.22 9.96 -5.56
N LYS A 180 16.08 9.01 -5.23
CA LYS A 180 17.30 8.68 -5.98
C LYS A 180 17.60 7.18 -5.91
N ARG A 181 18.45 6.72 -6.81
CA ARG A 181 19.02 5.37 -6.78
C ARG A 181 20.35 5.38 -6.01
N ILE A 182 20.51 4.44 -5.11
CA ILE A 182 21.80 4.20 -4.47
C ILE A 182 22.74 3.61 -5.52
N LEU A 183 23.78 4.34 -5.86
CA LEU A 183 24.83 3.90 -6.78
C LEU A 183 25.91 3.13 -6.02
N LYS A 184 26.36 3.68 -4.89
CA LYS A 184 27.34 3.07 -4.00
C LYS A 184 26.95 3.35 -2.55
N ASN A 185 26.97 2.31 -1.74
CA ASN A 185 26.74 2.44 -0.31
C ASN A 185 28.06 2.14 0.44
N SER A 186 28.72 3.18 0.87
CA SER A 186 29.96 3.12 1.67
C SER A 186 29.75 3.65 3.10
N LEU A 187 28.50 3.63 3.60
CA LEU A 187 28.18 4.16 4.93
C LEU A 187 28.94 3.47 6.05
N PHE A 188 29.22 2.17 5.89
CA PHE A 188 30.00 1.41 6.88
C PHE A 188 31.49 1.78 6.88
N LEU A 189 32.09 1.96 5.71
CA LEU A 189 33.53 2.17 5.56
C LEU A 189 33.90 3.66 5.59
N ASP A 190 33.20 4.47 4.83
CA ASP A 190 33.59 5.85 4.51
C ASP A 190 32.57 6.87 5.05
N ASN A 191 31.45 6.43 5.68
CA ASN A 191 30.33 7.27 6.08
C ASN A 191 29.68 8.06 4.91
N VAL A 192 29.75 7.52 3.69
CA VAL A 192 29.25 8.18 2.48
C VAL A 192 28.29 7.28 1.73
N LEU A 193 27.18 7.86 1.26
CA LEU A 193 26.20 7.27 0.39
C LEU A 193 26.19 8.02 -0.95
N THR A 194 26.57 7.34 -2.02
CA THR A 194 26.51 7.92 -3.37
C THR A 194 25.14 7.64 -3.99
N LEU A 195 24.42 8.70 -4.29
CA LEU A 195 23.11 8.69 -4.91
C LEU A 195 23.21 9.12 -6.38
N LYS A 196 22.39 8.51 -7.23
CA LYS A 196 22.34 8.78 -8.67
C LYS A 196 20.89 9.01 -9.12
N ALA A 197 20.72 9.94 -10.06
CA ALA A 197 19.50 10.06 -10.86
C ALA A 197 19.42 8.94 -11.90
N ASP A 198 18.22 8.41 -12.17
CA ASP A 198 18.05 7.44 -13.27
C ASP A 198 18.05 8.13 -14.63
N ASN A 199 17.63 9.39 -14.67
CA ASN A 199 17.73 10.21 -15.87
C ASN A 199 19.17 10.67 -16.10
N PRO A 200 19.80 10.31 -17.23
CA PRO A 200 21.20 10.62 -17.51
C PRO A 200 21.50 12.11 -17.66
N LYS A 201 20.48 12.97 -17.79
CA LYS A 201 20.64 14.44 -17.80
C LYS A 201 20.99 14.99 -16.43
N HIS A 202 20.77 14.21 -15.38
CA HIS A 202 21.08 14.56 -14.00
C HIS A 202 22.30 13.77 -13.51
N GLY A 203 23.02 14.35 -12.58
CA GLY A 203 24.27 13.76 -12.07
C GLY A 203 24.06 12.80 -10.90
N GLN A 204 25.13 12.62 -10.19
CA GLN A 204 25.21 11.93 -8.91
C GLN A 204 25.64 12.89 -7.81
N LEU A 205 25.40 12.51 -6.56
CA LEU A 205 25.84 13.28 -5.38
C LEU A 205 26.23 12.31 -4.27
N ASP A 206 27.17 12.74 -3.47
CA ASP A 206 27.56 12.05 -2.25
C ASP A 206 26.90 12.71 -1.05
N VAL A 207 26.36 11.89 -0.16
CA VAL A 207 25.69 12.32 1.08
C VAL A 207 26.42 11.70 2.25
N GLU A 208 26.89 12.53 3.18
CA GLU A 208 27.51 12.04 4.39
C GLU A 208 26.47 11.47 5.35
N ARG A 209 26.82 10.39 6.08
CA ARG A 209 25.93 9.75 7.06
C ARG A 209 25.27 10.74 8.01
N ARG A 210 26.04 11.72 8.50
CA ARG A 210 25.56 12.74 9.46
C ARG A 210 24.47 13.66 8.89
N GLU A 211 24.37 13.75 7.58
CA GLU A 211 23.34 14.57 6.91
C GLU A 211 22.04 13.81 6.69
N ILE A 212 22.08 12.46 6.70
CA ILE A 212 20.89 11.62 6.52
C ILE A 212 20.00 11.75 7.75
N ARG A 213 18.70 12.03 7.51
CA ARG A 213 17.68 12.18 8.54
C ARG A 213 16.61 11.09 8.50
N GLY A 214 16.46 10.48 7.34
CA GLY A 214 15.53 9.37 7.14
C GLY A 214 15.67 8.78 5.75
N MET A 215 15.41 7.49 5.64
CA MET A 215 15.51 6.75 4.39
C MET A 215 14.35 5.76 4.30
N TRP A 216 13.73 5.68 3.13
CA TRP A 216 12.63 4.76 2.83
C TRP A 216 12.94 4.04 1.52
N GLN A 217 12.88 2.72 1.54
CA GLN A 217 12.99 1.90 0.34
C GLN A 217 11.77 2.10 -0.55
N ALA A 218 11.94 2.58 -1.76
CA ALA A 218 10.86 2.63 -2.74
C ALA A 218 10.53 1.20 -3.19
N LEU A 219 9.23 0.85 -3.14
CA LEU A 219 8.74 -0.48 -3.45
C LEU A 219 8.05 -0.53 -4.80
N ARG A 220 7.06 0.34 -5.02
CA ARG A 220 6.27 0.38 -6.25
C ARG A 220 5.65 1.76 -6.50
N ILE A 221 5.30 2.00 -7.76
CA ILE A 221 4.48 3.15 -8.15
C ILE A 221 3.00 2.76 -7.94
N ILE A 222 2.28 3.55 -7.14
CA ILE A 222 0.86 3.32 -6.85
C ILE A 222 -0.07 4.22 -7.67
N SER A 223 0.44 5.33 -8.21
CA SER A 223 -0.29 6.23 -9.09
C SER A 223 0.67 7.03 -9.94
N GLN A 224 0.36 7.19 -11.21
CA GLN A 224 1.08 8.06 -12.14
C GLN A 224 0.11 8.72 -13.13
N LYS A 225 0.49 9.88 -13.65
CA LYS A 225 -0.25 10.50 -14.76
C LYS A 225 0.16 9.80 -16.05
N ILE A 226 -0.82 9.60 -16.95
CA ILE A 226 -0.55 9.22 -18.35
C ILE A 226 -0.26 10.53 -19.07
N ILE A 227 0.89 10.60 -19.70
CA ILE A 227 1.34 11.75 -20.52
C ILE A 227 1.07 11.42 -21.98
#